data_b6057774a0836516d63e727f85517079
#
_entry.id   b6057774a0836516d63e727f85517079
#
_cell.length_a   1.000
_cell.length_b   1.000
_cell.length_c   1.000
_cell.angle_alpha   90.00
_cell.angle_beta   90.00
_cell.angle_gamma   90.00
#
_symmetry.space_group_name_H-M   'P 1'
#
loop_
_entity.id
_entity.type
_entity.pdbx_description
1 polymer ?
#
loop_
_entity_poly.entity_id
_entity_poly.type
_entity_poly.pdbx_seq_one_letter_code
_entity_poly.pdbx_strand_id
1 'polypeptide(L)'
;MYKRQGQTNIKRLIAYSSISHIGYTLAGLATASNEGIQSSIIYISIYVVMNLALFCCLLMLRRKDQYYEDISDLSGLSKNHPMLSLCLLVILFSLAGIPPLAGFFAKFYVFIAVLEQSMYFLAIVGLLSTVVAAFYYLRIIKIIYFDKEKDKFDTDHSLWLKFSLTVSTILILLYFIFPSQLIEVVSRINII
;
A
#
# COMPACT_ATOMS: atom_id res chain seq x y z
N MET A 1 -1.54 17.64 7.96
CA MET A 1 -0.30 16.89 7.66
C MET A 1 0.34 16.29 8.90
N TYR A 2 0.55 17.06 9.98
CA TYR A 2 1.15 16.58 11.24
C TYR A 2 0.43 15.41 11.93
N LYS A 3 -0.89 15.31 11.83
CA LYS A 3 -1.68 14.22 12.46
C LYS A 3 -1.33 12.82 11.95
N ARG A 4 -0.78 12.67 10.73
CA ARG A 4 -0.37 11.37 10.17
C ARG A 4 0.99 10.94 10.68
N GLN A 5 1.95 11.85 10.75
CA GLN A 5 3.33 11.55 11.17
C GLN A 5 3.44 11.23 12.67
N GLY A 6 2.58 11.86 13.51
CA GLY A 6 2.51 11.61 14.94
C GLY A 6 1.54 10.51 15.35
N GLN A 7 0.91 9.80 14.39
CA GLN A 7 -0.05 8.75 14.70
C GLN A 7 0.64 7.54 15.31
N THR A 8 0.09 7.05 16.42
CA THR A 8 0.57 5.84 17.11
C THR A 8 -0.27 4.62 16.79
N ASN A 9 -1.55 4.79 16.44
CA ASN A 9 -2.44 3.71 16.07
C ASN A 9 -2.33 3.39 14.59
N ILE A 10 -1.98 2.12 14.26
CA ILE A 10 -1.74 1.67 12.89
C ILE A 10 -3.01 1.73 12.03
N LYS A 11 -4.17 1.36 12.55
CA LYS A 11 -5.43 1.40 11.79
C LYS A 11 -5.82 2.82 11.40
N ARG A 12 -5.64 3.79 12.32
CA ARG A 12 -5.88 5.21 12.03
C ARG A 12 -4.88 5.75 11.02
N LEU A 13 -3.61 5.35 11.10
CA LEU A 13 -2.60 5.76 10.12
C LEU A 13 -2.98 5.27 8.73
N ILE A 14 -3.40 4.00 8.60
CA ILE A 14 -3.84 3.41 7.33
C ILE A 14 -5.10 4.11 6.81
N ALA A 15 -6.07 4.41 7.66
CA ALA A 15 -7.27 5.14 7.27
C ALA A 15 -6.93 6.54 6.71
N TYR A 16 -6.00 7.26 7.32
CA TYR A 16 -5.52 8.53 6.77
C TYR A 16 -4.73 8.35 5.47
N SER A 17 -3.99 7.27 5.34
CA SER A 17 -3.28 6.92 4.12
C SER A 17 -4.25 6.65 2.96
N SER A 18 -5.36 5.96 3.23
CA SER A 18 -6.41 5.66 2.23
C SER A 18 -6.93 6.93 1.55
N ILE A 19 -7.05 8.04 2.28
CA ILE A 19 -7.43 9.34 1.71
C ILE A 19 -6.45 9.78 0.61
N SER A 20 -5.13 9.58 0.83
CA SER A 20 -4.14 9.91 -0.20
C SER A 20 -4.22 8.99 -1.41
N HIS A 21 -4.44 7.68 -1.19
CA HIS A 21 -4.57 6.72 -2.27
C HIS A 21 -5.81 6.99 -3.15
N ILE A 22 -6.94 7.33 -2.54
CA ILE A 22 -8.13 7.80 -3.29
C ILE A 22 -7.83 9.13 -3.99
N GLY A 23 -7.07 10.04 -3.37
CA GLY A 23 -6.62 11.27 -4.01
C GLY A 23 -5.84 11.05 -5.30
N TYR A 24 -4.94 10.06 -5.35
CA TYR A 24 -4.23 9.70 -6.59
C TYR A 24 -5.18 9.14 -7.66
N THR A 25 -6.14 8.30 -7.28
CA THR A 25 -7.17 7.81 -8.22
C THR A 25 -7.97 8.97 -8.79
N LEU A 26 -8.39 9.92 -7.96
CA LEU A 26 -9.11 11.11 -8.40
C LEU A 26 -8.25 12.02 -9.29
N ALA A 27 -6.93 12.09 -9.08
CA ALA A 27 -6.03 12.86 -9.93
C ALA A 27 -6.00 12.32 -11.36
N GLY A 28 -6.02 11.00 -11.55
CA GLY A 28 -6.16 10.39 -12.87
C GLY A 28 -7.52 10.71 -13.51
N LEU A 29 -8.60 10.61 -12.76
CA LEU A 29 -9.94 10.96 -13.27
C LEU A 29 -10.07 12.45 -13.63
N ALA A 30 -9.39 13.33 -12.90
CA ALA A 30 -9.42 14.77 -13.14
C ALA A 30 -8.82 15.18 -14.49
N THR A 31 -8.05 14.32 -15.14
CA THR A 31 -7.50 14.55 -16.48
C THR A 31 -8.58 14.55 -17.56
N ALA A 32 -9.75 13.97 -17.30
CA ALA A 32 -10.84 13.78 -18.24
C ALA A 32 -10.41 13.16 -19.58
N SER A 33 -9.40 12.26 -19.54
CA SER A 33 -8.86 11.54 -20.69
C SER A 33 -9.06 10.02 -20.54
N ASN A 34 -9.04 9.27 -21.62
CA ASN A 34 -9.10 7.81 -21.55
C ASN A 34 -7.93 7.23 -20.79
N GLU A 35 -6.72 7.74 -21.00
CA GLU A 35 -5.50 7.34 -20.30
C GLU A 35 -5.61 7.59 -18.78
N GLY A 36 -6.20 8.71 -18.38
CA GLY A 36 -6.42 9.04 -16.98
C GLY A 36 -7.46 8.15 -16.32
N ILE A 37 -8.53 7.80 -17.02
CA ILE A 37 -9.53 6.85 -16.52
C ILE A 37 -8.91 5.47 -16.38
N GLN A 38 -8.20 4.99 -17.40
CA GLN A 38 -7.52 3.69 -17.38
C GLN A 38 -6.49 3.61 -16.26
N SER A 39 -5.65 4.63 -16.09
CA SER A 39 -4.67 4.69 -15.00
C SER A 39 -5.33 4.69 -13.62
N SER A 40 -6.47 5.33 -13.47
CA SER A 40 -7.27 5.33 -12.23
C SER A 40 -7.84 3.95 -11.92
N ILE A 41 -8.32 3.21 -12.93
CA ILE A 41 -8.82 1.83 -12.76
C ILE A 41 -7.67 0.90 -12.38
N ILE A 42 -6.52 1.00 -13.04
CA ILE A 42 -5.31 0.25 -12.69
C ILE A 42 -4.91 0.54 -11.23
N TYR A 43 -4.89 1.83 -10.87
CA TYR A 43 -4.52 2.26 -9.52
C TYR A 43 -5.42 1.63 -8.45
N ILE A 44 -6.74 1.77 -8.59
CA ILE A 44 -7.67 1.25 -7.58
C ILE A 44 -7.61 -0.28 -7.49
N SER A 45 -7.42 -0.98 -8.61
CA SER A 45 -7.28 -2.43 -8.65
C SER A 45 -6.07 -2.91 -7.86
N ILE A 46 -4.90 -2.28 -8.07
CA ILE A 46 -3.68 -2.57 -7.31
C ILE A 46 -3.86 -2.20 -5.84
N TYR A 47 -4.48 -1.06 -5.56
CA TYR A 47 -4.71 -0.58 -4.20
C TYR A 47 -5.60 -1.53 -3.39
N VAL A 48 -6.65 -2.10 -4.00
CA VAL A 48 -7.52 -3.09 -3.33
C VAL A 48 -6.71 -4.32 -2.91
N VAL A 49 -5.83 -4.83 -3.78
CA VAL A 49 -4.96 -5.98 -3.45
C VAL A 49 -4.00 -5.64 -2.31
N MET A 50 -3.34 -4.48 -2.36
CA MET A 50 -2.44 -4.01 -1.30
C MET A 50 -3.18 -3.86 0.05
N ASN A 51 -4.39 -3.30 0.00
CA ASN A 51 -5.21 -3.10 1.20
C ASN A 51 -5.66 -4.42 1.81
N LEU A 52 -6.11 -5.37 0.96
CA LEU A 52 -6.47 -6.71 1.41
C LEU A 52 -5.29 -7.38 2.13
N ALA A 53 -4.11 -7.38 1.53
CA ALA A 53 -2.90 -7.92 2.13
C ALA A 53 -2.58 -7.26 3.48
N LEU A 54 -2.66 -5.93 3.54
CA LEU A 54 -2.38 -5.16 4.76
C LEU A 54 -3.35 -5.51 5.88
N PHE A 55 -4.66 -5.54 5.60
CA PHE A 55 -5.65 -5.90 6.60
C PHE A 55 -5.52 -7.35 7.06
N CYS A 56 -5.14 -8.29 6.17
CA CYS A 56 -4.80 -9.65 6.59
C CYS A 56 -3.66 -9.65 7.61
N CYS A 57 -2.59 -8.87 7.39
CA CYS A 57 -1.52 -8.73 8.38
C CYS A 57 -2.03 -8.16 9.70
N LEU A 58 -2.86 -7.10 9.67
CA LEU A 58 -3.38 -6.48 10.89
C LEU A 58 -4.26 -7.43 11.71
N LEU A 59 -5.05 -8.27 11.05
CA LEU A 59 -5.86 -9.28 11.72
C LEU A 59 -5.03 -10.40 12.36
N MET A 60 -3.78 -10.57 11.92
CA MET A 60 -2.83 -11.51 12.54
C MET A 60 -2.10 -10.92 13.76
N LEU A 61 -2.20 -9.61 14.01
CA LEU A 61 -1.60 -8.95 15.16
C LEU A 61 -2.48 -9.08 16.41
N ARG A 62 -2.62 -10.30 16.93
CA ARG A 62 -3.40 -10.59 18.14
C ARG A 62 -2.58 -11.40 19.15
N ARG A 63 -2.89 -11.24 20.43
CA ARG A 63 -2.40 -12.05 21.54
C ARG A 63 -3.56 -12.40 22.44
N LYS A 64 -3.79 -13.69 22.72
CA LYS A 64 -4.89 -14.16 23.58
C LYS A 64 -6.23 -13.52 23.18
N ASP A 65 -6.54 -13.52 21.88
CA ASP A 65 -7.74 -12.94 21.28
C ASP A 65 -7.90 -11.41 21.40
N GLN A 66 -6.91 -10.69 21.88
CA GLN A 66 -6.88 -9.23 21.86
C GLN A 66 -6.07 -8.72 20.68
N TYR A 67 -6.63 -7.75 19.94
CA TYR A 67 -5.96 -7.08 18.83
C TYR A 67 -5.08 -5.94 19.34
N TYR A 68 -3.88 -5.86 18.79
CA TYR A 68 -2.90 -4.81 19.10
C TYR A 68 -2.84 -3.85 17.94
N GLU A 69 -3.04 -2.57 18.23
CA GLU A 69 -3.19 -1.53 17.22
C GLU A 69 -2.11 -0.44 17.32
N ASP A 70 -1.30 -0.44 18.35
CA ASP A 70 -0.22 0.52 18.49
C ASP A 70 0.98 0.12 17.63
N ILE A 71 1.50 1.09 16.87
CA ILE A 71 2.67 0.89 16.02
C ILE A 71 3.87 0.40 16.84
N SER A 72 3.96 0.83 18.10
CA SER A 72 5.02 0.37 19.02
C SER A 72 4.93 -1.12 19.33
N ASP A 73 3.78 -1.78 19.15
CA ASP A 73 3.63 -3.22 19.39
C ASP A 73 4.26 -4.07 18.29
N LEU A 74 4.55 -3.45 17.14
CA LEU A 74 5.27 -4.08 16.04
C LEU A 74 6.80 -4.12 16.26
N SER A 75 7.31 -3.57 17.37
CA SER A 75 8.76 -3.51 17.66
C SER A 75 9.39 -4.89 17.61
N GLY A 76 10.41 -5.04 16.74
CA GLY A 76 11.17 -6.27 16.59
C GLY A 76 10.38 -7.47 16.06
N LEU A 77 9.23 -7.25 15.43
CA LEU A 77 8.36 -8.29 14.87
C LEU A 77 9.14 -9.25 13.95
N SER A 78 10.14 -8.75 13.23
CA SER A 78 10.98 -9.55 12.32
C SER A 78 11.69 -10.72 12.99
N LYS A 79 12.00 -10.62 14.27
CA LYS A 79 12.66 -11.70 15.02
C LYS A 79 11.69 -12.80 15.43
N ASN A 80 10.47 -12.42 15.80
CA ASN A 80 9.46 -13.34 16.32
C ASN A 80 8.57 -13.93 15.23
N HIS A 81 8.28 -13.13 14.18
CA HIS A 81 7.39 -13.49 13.07
C HIS A 81 7.99 -13.07 11.73
N PRO A 82 9.09 -13.71 11.26
CA PRO A 82 9.84 -13.26 10.08
C PRO A 82 8.99 -13.23 8.80
N MET A 83 8.14 -14.23 8.57
CA MET A 83 7.28 -14.27 7.38
C MET A 83 6.23 -13.17 7.37
N LEU A 84 5.58 -12.91 8.50
CA LEU A 84 4.61 -11.81 8.62
C LEU A 84 5.30 -10.46 8.41
N SER A 85 6.48 -10.29 8.96
CA SER A 85 7.30 -9.08 8.79
C SER A 85 7.74 -8.86 7.35
N LEU A 86 8.10 -9.95 6.63
CA LEU A 86 8.43 -9.88 5.21
C LEU A 86 7.22 -9.46 4.37
N CYS A 87 6.04 -10.02 4.64
CA CYS A 87 4.80 -9.61 3.97
C CYS A 87 4.52 -8.12 4.23
N LEU A 88 4.61 -7.67 5.50
CA LEU A 88 4.44 -6.25 5.86
C LEU A 88 5.46 -5.35 5.16
N LEU A 89 6.73 -5.76 5.04
CA LEU A 89 7.76 -5.02 4.32
C LEU A 89 7.36 -4.79 2.87
N VAL A 90 7.00 -5.87 2.17
CA VAL A 90 6.58 -5.81 0.75
C VAL A 90 5.37 -4.91 0.58
N ILE A 91 4.35 -5.06 1.42
CA ILE A 91 3.12 -4.29 1.35
C ILE A 91 3.38 -2.80 1.62
N LEU A 92 4.12 -2.48 2.68
CA LEU A 92 4.42 -1.10 3.05
C LEU A 92 5.34 -0.41 2.04
N PHE A 93 6.32 -1.11 1.46
CA PHE A 93 7.12 -0.60 0.35
C PHE A 93 6.28 -0.36 -0.90
N SER A 94 5.35 -1.26 -1.20
CA SER A 94 4.43 -1.08 -2.33
C SER A 94 3.53 0.13 -2.12
N LEU A 95 2.92 0.31 -0.94
CA LEU A 95 2.11 1.47 -0.59
C LEU A 95 2.92 2.78 -0.62
N ALA A 96 4.19 2.75 -0.20
CA ALA A 96 5.10 3.88 -0.35
C ALA A 96 5.36 4.24 -1.82
N GLY A 97 5.29 3.26 -2.72
CA GLY A 97 5.57 3.42 -4.14
C GLY A 97 7.04 3.20 -4.46
N ILE A 98 7.69 2.25 -3.80
CA ILE A 98 9.09 1.90 -4.04
C ILE A 98 9.18 0.87 -5.17
N PRO A 99 9.97 1.14 -6.24
CA PRO A 99 10.23 0.15 -7.28
C PRO A 99 10.89 -1.12 -6.69
N PRO A 100 10.65 -2.30 -7.25
CA PRO A 100 9.84 -2.64 -8.43
C PRO A 100 8.40 -3.10 -8.11
N LEU A 101 7.83 -2.68 -7.00
CA LEU A 101 6.55 -3.17 -6.50
C LEU A 101 5.33 -2.54 -7.22
N ALA A 102 4.19 -3.23 -7.17
CA ALA A 102 2.95 -2.84 -7.86
C ALA A 102 2.50 -1.40 -7.60
N GLY A 103 2.62 -0.91 -6.36
CA GLY A 103 2.22 0.44 -5.98
C GLY A 103 3.03 1.55 -6.64
N PHE A 104 4.28 1.29 -7.03
CA PHE A 104 5.07 2.22 -7.84
C PHE A 104 4.42 2.40 -9.22
N PHE A 105 4.11 1.30 -9.92
CA PHE A 105 3.50 1.36 -11.25
C PHE A 105 2.12 2.01 -11.22
N ALA A 106 1.31 1.73 -10.19
CA ALA A 106 0.02 2.39 -10.02
C ALA A 106 0.15 3.92 -10.00
N LYS A 107 1.07 4.45 -9.19
CA LYS A 107 1.35 5.90 -9.14
C LYS A 107 1.93 6.42 -10.44
N PHE A 108 2.86 5.68 -11.03
CA PHE A 108 3.55 6.06 -12.25
C PHE A 108 2.57 6.30 -13.40
N TYR A 109 1.62 5.40 -13.63
CA TYR A 109 0.61 5.57 -14.70
C TYR A 109 -0.29 6.79 -14.46
N VAL A 110 -0.73 7.00 -13.22
CA VAL A 110 -1.55 8.20 -12.91
C VAL A 110 -0.76 9.49 -13.14
N PHE A 111 0.50 9.55 -12.69
CA PHE A 111 1.30 10.78 -12.87
C PHE A 111 1.65 11.04 -14.34
N ILE A 112 1.87 10.00 -15.16
CA ILE A 112 2.06 10.19 -16.60
C ILE A 112 0.79 10.80 -17.20
N ALA A 113 -0.39 10.25 -16.96
CA ALA A 113 -1.64 10.76 -17.49
C ALA A 113 -1.90 12.23 -17.07
N VAL A 114 -1.59 12.58 -15.82
CA VAL A 114 -1.70 13.95 -15.31
C VAL A 114 -0.72 14.90 -16.03
N LEU A 115 0.52 14.47 -16.29
CA LEU A 115 1.52 15.27 -17.00
C LEU A 115 1.20 15.47 -18.48
N GLU A 116 0.67 14.46 -19.16
CA GLU A 116 0.23 14.52 -20.55
C GLU A 116 -0.88 15.57 -20.76
N GLN A 117 -1.72 15.78 -19.75
CA GLN A 117 -2.74 16.83 -19.73
C GLN A 117 -2.20 18.19 -19.21
N SER A 118 -0.88 18.34 -19.11
CA SER A 118 -0.23 19.58 -18.64
C SER A 118 -0.66 20.04 -17.23
N MET A 119 -1.20 19.15 -16.41
CA MET A 119 -1.63 19.45 -15.03
C MET A 119 -0.45 19.42 -14.05
N TYR A 120 0.60 20.21 -14.32
CA TYR A 120 1.87 20.18 -13.57
C TYR A 120 1.72 20.46 -12.08
N PHE A 121 0.84 21.39 -11.71
CA PHE A 121 0.60 21.70 -10.29
C PHE A 121 0.04 20.48 -9.54
N LEU A 122 -0.91 19.77 -10.13
CA LEU A 122 -1.48 18.54 -9.55
C LEU A 122 -0.43 17.43 -9.43
N ALA A 123 0.41 17.25 -10.44
CA ALA A 123 1.51 16.30 -10.42
C ALA A 123 2.52 16.61 -9.29
N ILE A 124 2.93 17.88 -9.13
CA ILE A 124 3.87 18.30 -8.08
C ILE A 124 3.28 18.04 -6.69
N VAL A 125 2.04 18.45 -6.44
CA VAL A 125 1.38 18.23 -5.14
C VAL A 125 1.22 16.73 -4.85
N GLY A 126 0.87 15.95 -5.87
CA GLY A 126 0.77 14.49 -5.77
C GLY A 126 2.12 13.85 -5.42
N LEU A 127 3.19 14.21 -6.13
CA LEU A 127 4.55 13.70 -5.87
C LEU A 127 5.04 14.07 -4.47
N LEU A 128 4.85 15.30 -4.04
CA LEU A 128 5.21 15.72 -2.68
C LEU A 128 4.43 14.93 -1.62
N SER A 129 3.15 14.65 -1.85
CA SER A 129 2.36 13.82 -0.94
C SER A 129 2.87 12.39 -0.87
N THR A 130 3.45 11.85 -1.96
CA THR A 130 4.09 10.53 -1.98
C THR A 130 5.32 10.47 -1.08
N VAL A 131 6.16 11.51 -1.09
CA VAL A 131 7.34 11.61 -0.21
C VAL A 131 6.92 11.59 1.27
N VAL A 132 5.86 12.33 1.60
CA VAL A 132 5.33 12.33 2.97
C VAL A 132 4.77 10.95 3.34
N ALA A 133 4.14 10.26 2.40
CA ALA A 133 3.64 8.91 2.62
C ALA A 133 4.78 7.91 2.88
N ALA A 134 5.86 7.99 2.11
CA ALA A 134 7.03 7.14 2.30
C ALA A 134 7.59 7.25 3.73
N PHE A 135 7.63 8.46 4.30
CA PHE A 135 8.16 8.67 5.65
C PHE A 135 7.45 7.81 6.71
N TYR A 136 6.10 7.82 6.76
CA TYR A 136 5.42 7.07 7.79
C TYR A 136 5.43 5.55 7.55
N TYR A 137 5.46 5.09 6.31
CA TYR A 137 5.62 3.67 6.01
C TYR A 137 7.03 3.17 6.38
N LEU A 138 8.08 3.92 6.05
CA LEU A 138 9.45 3.59 6.45
C LEU A 138 9.65 3.62 7.97
N ARG A 139 8.96 4.51 8.68
CA ARG A 139 8.94 4.51 10.15
C ARG A 139 8.41 3.19 10.72
N ILE A 140 7.32 2.65 10.16
CA ILE A 140 6.77 1.36 10.59
C ILE A 140 7.79 0.23 10.32
N ILE A 141 8.37 0.21 9.13
CA ILE A 141 9.38 -0.78 8.75
C ILE A 141 10.59 -0.71 9.69
N LYS A 142 11.05 0.49 10.01
CA LYS A 142 12.13 0.68 11.00
C LYS A 142 11.78 0.02 12.34
N ILE A 143 10.58 0.23 12.86
CA ILE A 143 10.13 -0.34 14.13
C ILE A 143 10.07 -1.88 14.05
N ILE A 144 9.57 -2.44 12.95
CA ILE A 144 9.48 -3.89 12.74
C ILE A 144 10.86 -4.57 12.74
N TYR A 145 11.86 -3.95 12.12
CA TYR A 145 13.13 -4.59 11.84
C TYR A 145 14.27 -4.19 12.78
N PHE A 146 14.27 -2.98 13.32
CA PHE A 146 15.44 -2.42 14.02
C PHE A 146 15.20 -2.14 15.50
N ASP A 147 13.95 -2.08 15.96
CA ASP A 147 13.68 -1.85 17.37
C ASP A 147 13.74 -3.15 18.18
N LYS A 148 13.83 -3.04 19.51
CA LYS A 148 13.87 -4.20 20.42
C LYS A 148 12.58 -4.99 20.35
N GLU A 149 12.70 -6.31 20.33
CA GLU A 149 11.55 -7.22 20.29
C GLU A 149 10.65 -7.08 21.52
N LYS A 150 9.36 -7.20 21.27
CA LYS A 150 8.29 -7.33 22.27
C LYS A 150 7.76 -8.77 22.30
N ASP A 151 6.74 -9.02 23.10
CA ASP A 151 6.08 -10.32 23.21
C ASP A 151 5.53 -10.79 21.86
N LYS A 152 5.58 -12.11 21.66
CA LYS A 152 5.11 -12.76 20.42
C LYS A 152 3.60 -12.64 20.26
N PHE A 153 3.16 -12.48 19.04
CA PHE A 153 1.76 -12.63 18.64
C PHE A 153 1.39 -14.10 18.51
N ASP A 154 0.09 -14.38 18.51
CA ASP A 154 -0.42 -15.71 18.29
C ASP A 154 -0.03 -16.19 16.88
N THR A 155 0.19 -17.50 16.73
CA THR A 155 0.52 -18.11 15.43
C THR A 155 -0.66 -18.91 14.85
N ASP A 156 -1.66 -19.15 15.68
CA ASP A 156 -2.87 -19.89 15.26
C ASP A 156 -3.86 -18.94 14.58
N HIS A 157 -3.74 -18.86 13.25
CA HIS A 157 -4.60 -18.05 12.40
C HIS A 157 -5.29 -18.95 11.37
N SER A 158 -6.50 -18.55 10.96
CA SER A 158 -7.27 -19.22 9.91
C SER A 158 -6.44 -19.43 8.65
N LEU A 159 -6.56 -20.61 8.04
CA LEU A 159 -5.91 -20.92 6.77
C LEU A 159 -6.30 -19.95 5.65
N TRP A 160 -7.55 -19.51 5.63
CA TRP A 160 -8.03 -18.53 4.66
C TRP A 160 -7.33 -17.18 4.78
N LEU A 161 -7.04 -16.75 6.00
CA LEU A 161 -6.32 -15.50 6.24
C LEU A 161 -4.87 -15.59 5.75
N LYS A 162 -4.19 -16.71 6.06
CA LYS A 162 -2.84 -16.98 5.57
C LYS A 162 -2.79 -17.08 4.05
N PHE A 163 -3.75 -17.78 3.46
CA PHE A 163 -3.88 -17.93 2.01
C PHE A 163 -4.08 -16.57 1.31
N SER A 164 -5.06 -15.78 1.78
CA SER A 164 -5.32 -14.44 1.22
C SER A 164 -4.11 -13.53 1.31
N LEU A 165 -3.40 -13.53 2.44
CA LEU A 165 -2.17 -12.76 2.61
C LEU A 165 -1.10 -13.19 1.62
N THR A 166 -0.86 -14.49 1.51
CA THR A 166 0.18 -15.03 0.62
C THR A 166 -0.11 -14.71 -0.83
N VAL A 167 -1.34 -14.97 -1.30
CA VAL A 167 -1.74 -14.68 -2.68
C VAL A 167 -1.62 -13.19 -3.00
N SER A 168 -2.14 -12.33 -2.13
CA SER A 168 -2.05 -10.88 -2.36
C SER A 168 -0.61 -10.37 -2.35
N THR A 169 0.25 -10.88 -1.47
CA THR A 169 1.67 -10.49 -1.44
C THR A 169 2.40 -10.95 -2.70
N ILE A 170 2.12 -12.17 -3.18
CA ILE A 170 2.67 -12.69 -4.44
C ILE A 170 2.21 -11.82 -5.63
N LEU A 171 0.93 -11.45 -5.70
CA LEU A 171 0.42 -10.58 -6.75
C LEU A 171 1.12 -9.21 -6.76
N ILE A 172 1.38 -8.62 -5.58
CA ILE A 172 2.12 -7.36 -5.46
C ILE A 172 3.55 -7.49 -6.01
N LEU A 173 4.22 -8.60 -5.75
CA LEU A 173 5.58 -8.89 -6.23
C LEU A 173 5.60 -9.20 -7.73
N LEU A 174 4.68 -10.05 -8.19
CA LEU A 174 4.65 -10.51 -9.58
C LEU A 174 4.19 -9.44 -10.57
N TYR A 175 3.51 -8.40 -10.10
CA TYR A 175 3.04 -7.33 -10.98
C TYR A 175 4.17 -6.72 -11.83
N PHE A 176 5.39 -6.62 -11.29
CA PHE A 176 6.57 -6.16 -12.03
C PHE A 176 6.88 -7.02 -13.25
N ILE A 177 6.65 -8.33 -13.15
CA ILE A 177 6.98 -9.29 -14.22
C ILE A 177 5.88 -9.29 -15.29
N PHE A 178 4.63 -9.09 -14.89
CA PHE A 178 3.46 -9.20 -15.76
C PHE A 178 2.53 -7.97 -15.72
N PRO A 179 3.05 -6.74 -15.91
CA PRO A 179 2.20 -5.54 -15.85
C PRO A 179 1.22 -5.46 -17.03
N SER A 180 1.59 -6.05 -18.17
CA SER A 180 0.82 -5.99 -19.43
C SER A 180 -0.57 -6.60 -19.31
N GLN A 181 -0.77 -7.62 -18.50
CA GLN A 181 -2.06 -8.30 -18.38
C GLN A 181 -3.17 -7.36 -17.86
N LEU A 182 -2.88 -6.62 -16.78
CA LEU A 182 -3.85 -5.66 -16.23
C LEU A 182 -4.06 -4.48 -17.18
N ILE A 183 -2.97 -3.98 -17.78
CA ILE A 183 -3.03 -2.88 -18.75
C ILE A 183 -3.89 -3.28 -19.96
N GLU A 184 -3.69 -4.47 -20.52
CA GLU A 184 -4.45 -4.95 -21.67
C GLU A 184 -5.95 -5.09 -21.36
N VAL A 185 -6.30 -5.61 -20.18
CA VAL A 185 -7.71 -5.70 -19.76
C VAL A 185 -8.34 -4.31 -19.64
N VAL A 186 -7.62 -3.37 -19.05
CA VAL A 186 -8.13 -2.00 -18.82
C VAL A 186 -8.13 -1.17 -20.11
N SER A 187 -7.18 -1.36 -21.03
CA SER A 187 -7.13 -0.64 -22.31
C SER A 187 -8.32 -0.93 -23.24
N ARG A 188 -9.04 -2.02 -23.01
CA ARG A 188 -10.28 -2.34 -23.73
C ARG A 188 -11.46 -1.47 -23.27
N ILE A 189 -11.31 -0.71 -22.17
CA ILE A 189 -12.33 0.19 -21.64
C ILE A 189 -12.13 1.57 -22.28
N ASN A 190 -12.97 1.89 -23.26
CA ASN A 190 -13.09 3.23 -23.85
C ASN A 190 -14.39 3.84 -23.34
N ILE A 191 -14.29 4.94 -22.60
CA ILE A 191 -15.44 5.60 -21.96
C ILE A 191 -15.72 6.97 -22.58
N ILE A 192 -14.73 7.58 -23.23
CA ILE A 192 -14.82 8.90 -23.87
C ILE A 192 -14.47 8.78 -25.35
#